data_2f535bfe96f3125d9caf8dea1e9dd9f3
#
_entry.id   2f535bfe96f3125d9caf8dea1e9dd9f3
#
_cell.length_a   1.000
_cell.length_b   1.000
_cell.length_c   1.000
_cell.angle_alpha   90.00
_cell.angle_beta   90.00
_cell.angle_gamma   90.00
#
_symmetry.space_group_name_H-M   'P 1'
#
loop_
_entity.id
_entity.type
_entity.pdbx_description
1 polymer ?
#
loop_
_entity_poly.entity_id
_entity_poly.type
_entity_poly.pdbx_seq_one_letter_code
_entity_poly.pdbx_strand_id
1 'polypeptide(L)'
;LADKGILFLDELPEFTRGALQALRQPLEDHEVRIVRVDGVYAFPCDFQLVAAANPCPCGHLGDPGHACTCPPAKVSVYQARIGGPLIDRIDVVVDVARPMSSRVIQGQQGTGSSEMESQVSAARAFADWRRSRRRSADSDPVTQADLTGEARSTFERLAAGLALGGRAIVRVARVARTIADLAEHERVEPDDVVEAVGLRARASS
;
A
#
# COMPACT_ATOMS: atom_id res chain seq x y z
N LEU A 1 4.52 18.00 10.59
CA LEU A 1 3.12 17.94 11.06
C LEU A 1 2.54 16.52 11.00
N ALA A 2 2.88 15.71 9.98
CA ALA A 2 2.38 14.34 9.83
C ALA A 2 3.26 13.26 10.50
N ASP A 3 4.34 13.64 11.18
CA ASP A 3 5.21 12.69 11.87
C ASP A 3 4.40 11.86 12.89
N LYS A 4 4.59 10.52 12.84
CA LYS A 4 3.83 9.52 13.62
C LYS A 4 2.32 9.50 13.35
N GLY A 5 1.87 10.11 12.26
CA GLY A 5 0.48 10.20 11.86
C GLY A 5 0.23 9.70 10.44
N ILE A 6 -0.84 10.21 9.83
CA ILE A 6 -1.26 9.90 8.46
C ILE A 6 -1.14 11.16 7.60
N LEU A 7 -0.48 11.04 6.46
CA LEU A 7 -0.53 12.02 5.37
C LEU A 7 -1.54 11.54 4.33
N PHE A 8 -2.70 12.22 4.26
CA PHE A 8 -3.72 11.93 3.26
C PHE A 8 -3.60 12.90 2.08
N LEU A 9 -3.48 12.36 0.87
CA LEU A 9 -3.43 13.11 -0.37
C LEU A 9 -4.60 12.70 -1.26
N ASP A 10 -5.57 13.58 -1.39
CA ASP A 10 -6.66 13.40 -2.34
C ASP A 10 -6.28 13.92 -3.73
N GLU A 11 -6.88 13.38 -4.78
CA GLU A 11 -6.61 13.75 -6.17
C GLU A 11 -5.10 13.74 -6.51
N LEU A 12 -4.41 12.67 -6.12
CA LEU A 12 -2.95 12.53 -6.25
C LEU A 12 -2.37 13.00 -7.61
N PRO A 13 -3.00 12.73 -8.78
CA PRO A 13 -2.49 13.19 -10.07
C PRO A 13 -2.52 14.72 -10.28
N GLU A 14 -3.23 15.48 -9.43
CA GLU A 14 -3.30 16.94 -9.55
C GLU A 14 -2.13 17.65 -8.84
N PHE A 15 -1.39 16.93 -8.01
CA PHE A 15 -0.16 17.48 -7.42
C PHE A 15 0.93 17.68 -8.47
N THR A 16 1.76 18.70 -8.25
CA THR A 16 2.91 18.92 -9.13
C THR A 16 3.90 17.76 -9.04
N ARG A 17 4.56 17.47 -10.15
CA ARG A 17 5.59 16.42 -10.21
C ARG A 17 6.68 16.61 -9.15
N GLY A 18 7.08 17.86 -8.89
CA GLY A 18 8.06 18.19 -7.86
C GLY A 18 7.58 17.83 -6.45
N ALA A 19 6.32 18.13 -6.11
CA ALA A 19 5.73 17.77 -4.82
C ALA A 19 5.68 16.25 -4.63
N LEU A 20 5.24 15.48 -5.64
CA LEU A 20 5.22 14.03 -5.60
C LEU A 20 6.62 13.42 -5.47
N GLN A 21 7.61 14.00 -6.15
CA GLN A 21 9.01 13.56 -6.03
C GLN A 21 9.59 13.83 -4.64
N ALA A 22 9.20 14.94 -3.99
CA ALA A 22 9.67 15.29 -2.65
C ALA A 22 9.21 14.28 -1.58
N LEU A 23 8.11 13.53 -1.80
CA LEU A 23 7.64 12.48 -0.89
C LEU A 23 8.52 11.22 -0.89
N ARG A 24 9.36 11.03 -1.91
CA ARG A 24 10.13 9.79 -2.09
C ARG A 24 11.12 9.55 -0.98
N GLN A 25 11.88 10.58 -0.59
CA GLN A 25 12.87 10.46 0.48
C GLN A 25 12.21 10.23 1.85
N PRO A 26 11.22 11.03 2.26
CA PRO A 26 10.50 10.79 3.52
C PRO A 26 9.92 9.38 3.66
N LEU A 27 9.38 8.82 2.57
CA LEU A 27 8.80 7.48 2.55
C LEU A 27 9.84 6.33 2.65
N GLU A 28 11.10 6.59 2.27
CA GLU A 28 12.18 5.59 2.36
C GLU A 28 13.01 5.75 3.63
N ASP A 29 13.40 6.99 3.94
CA ASP A 29 14.39 7.28 4.99
C ASP A 29 13.73 7.63 6.33
N HIS A 30 12.40 7.87 6.34
CA HIS A 30 11.66 8.38 7.51
C HIS A 30 12.25 9.70 8.05
N GLU A 31 12.91 10.46 7.17
CA GLU A 31 13.60 11.70 7.49
C GLU A 31 13.53 12.70 6.31
N VAL A 32 13.34 13.96 6.64
CA VAL A 32 13.48 15.08 5.67
C VAL A 32 14.76 15.81 5.95
N ARG A 33 15.64 15.93 4.93
CA ARG A 33 16.89 16.71 5.01
C ARG A 33 16.75 18.02 4.26
N ILE A 34 17.04 19.12 4.97
CA ILE A 34 17.09 20.46 4.40
C ILE A 34 18.54 20.93 4.43
N VAL A 35 19.10 21.15 3.24
CA VAL A 35 20.46 21.69 3.10
C VAL A 35 20.37 23.20 2.96
N ARG A 36 21.04 23.93 3.83
CA ARG A 36 21.20 25.39 3.79
C ARG A 36 22.68 25.77 3.78
N VAL A 37 22.97 27.02 3.57
CA VAL A 37 24.38 27.55 3.57
C VAL A 37 25.06 27.33 4.92
N ASP A 38 24.29 27.36 6.00
CA ASP A 38 24.75 27.25 7.38
C ASP A 38 24.73 25.79 7.91
N GLY A 39 24.25 24.81 7.13
CA GLY A 39 24.28 23.41 7.53
C GLY A 39 23.22 22.51 6.91
N VAL A 40 23.24 21.26 7.36
CA VAL A 40 22.26 20.23 7.02
C VAL A 40 21.38 19.97 8.23
N TYR A 41 20.08 20.15 8.05
CA TYR A 41 19.07 19.93 9.08
C TYR A 41 18.27 18.68 8.74
N ALA A 42 18.22 17.72 9.66
CA ALA A 42 17.45 16.49 9.54
C ALA A 42 16.24 16.54 10.47
N PHE A 43 15.07 16.22 9.94
CA PHE A 43 13.82 16.20 10.70
C PHE A 43 13.18 14.82 10.57
N PRO A 44 12.79 14.18 11.67
CA PRO A 44 12.07 12.91 11.61
C PRO A 44 10.75 13.08 10.86
N CYS A 45 10.38 12.09 10.07
CA CYS A 45 9.22 12.16 9.19
C CYS A 45 8.65 10.75 8.94
N ASP A 46 8.21 10.11 10.03
CA ASP A 46 7.63 8.76 10.02
C ASP A 46 6.10 8.88 9.97
N PHE A 47 5.52 8.75 8.78
CA PHE A 47 4.07 8.84 8.56
C PHE A 47 3.59 7.73 7.64
N GLN A 48 2.32 7.38 7.77
CA GLN A 48 1.64 6.55 6.80
C GLN A 48 1.07 7.41 5.67
N LEU A 49 1.45 7.10 4.41
CA LEU A 49 0.85 7.75 3.25
C LEU A 49 -0.45 7.04 2.89
N VAL A 50 -1.53 7.80 2.80
CA VAL A 50 -2.80 7.40 2.20
C VAL A 50 -3.10 8.35 1.06
N ALA A 51 -3.37 7.82 -0.12
CA ALA A 51 -3.62 8.65 -1.30
C ALA A 51 -4.84 8.13 -2.06
N ALA A 52 -5.61 9.05 -2.64
CA ALA A 52 -6.71 8.74 -3.55
C ALA A 52 -6.43 9.32 -4.94
N ALA A 53 -6.87 8.59 -5.96
CA ALA A 53 -6.73 9.01 -7.35
C ALA A 53 -7.92 8.51 -8.17
N ASN A 54 -8.42 9.35 -9.06
CA ASN A 54 -9.36 8.91 -10.08
C ASN A 54 -8.63 8.10 -11.17
N PRO A 55 -9.29 7.14 -11.83
CA PRO A 55 -8.67 6.32 -12.88
C PRO A 55 -8.36 7.11 -14.16
N CYS A 56 -9.03 8.27 -14.37
CA CYS A 56 -8.84 9.17 -15.50
C CYS A 56 -9.39 10.57 -15.17
N PRO A 57 -9.14 11.61 -15.99
CA PRO A 57 -9.63 12.97 -15.72
C PRO A 57 -11.15 13.11 -15.60
N CYS A 58 -11.97 12.27 -16.25
CA CYS A 58 -13.43 12.31 -16.08
C CYS A 58 -13.93 11.38 -14.96
N GLY A 59 -13.07 10.54 -14.36
CA GLY A 59 -13.40 9.62 -13.28
C GLY A 59 -14.11 8.32 -13.71
N HIS A 60 -14.45 8.14 -15.00
CA HIS A 60 -15.32 7.04 -15.45
C HIS A 60 -14.59 5.88 -16.15
N LEU A 61 -13.26 5.86 -16.17
CA LEU A 61 -12.53 4.73 -16.74
C LEU A 61 -12.77 3.47 -15.89
N GLY A 62 -13.33 2.43 -16.50
CA GLY A 62 -13.69 1.19 -15.80
C GLY A 62 -15.02 1.23 -15.04
N ASP A 63 -15.77 2.35 -15.08
CA ASP A 63 -17.10 2.43 -14.48
C ASP A 63 -18.13 1.67 -15.38
N PRO A 64 -18.80 0.63 -14.86
CA PRO A 64 -19.80 -0.11 -15.65
C PRO A 64 -21.06 0.71 -15.96
N GLY A 65 -21.32 1.78 -15.21
CA GLY A 65 -22.52 2.62 -15.36
C GLY A 65 -22.31 3.85 -16.26
N HIS A 66 -21.07 4.24 -16.55
CA HIS A 66 -20.74 5.44 -17.31
C HIS A 66 -19.54 5.22 -18.22
N ALA A 67 -19.72 5.49 -19.51
CA ALA A 67 -18.60 5.40 -20.45
C ALA A 67 -17.57 6.53 -20.23
N CYS A 68 -16.30 6.17 -20.18
CA CYS A 68 -15.22 7.15 -20.17
C CYS A 68 -15.16 7.93 -21.50
N THR A 69 -15.14 9.25 -21.42
CA THR A 69 -15.05 10.15 -22.59
C THR A 69 -13.63 10.66 -22.86
N CYS A 70 -12.65 10.25 -22.07
CA CYS A 70 -11.27 10.70 -22.22
C CYS A 70 -10.59 10.00 -23.39
N PRO A 71 -9.86 10.73 -24.27
CA PRO A 71 -8.98 10.11 -25.25
C PRO A 71 -7.90 9.26 -24.56
N PRO A 72 -7.53 8.07 -25.11
CA PRO A 72 -6.55 7.18 -24.49
C PRO A 72 -5.21 7.87 -24.16
N ALA A 73 -4.72 8.75 -25.04
CA ALA A 73 -3.50 9.52 -24.79
C ALA A 73 -3.61 10.44 -23.56
N LYS A 74 -4.79 11.04 -23.31
CA LYS A 74 -5.05 11.88 -22.14
C LYS A 74 -5.07 11.06 -20.85
N VAL A 75 -5.64 9.85 -20.91
CA VAL A 75 -5.63 8.90 -19.77
C VAL A 75 -4.20 8.51 -19.42
N SER A 76 -3.40 8.10 -20.42
CA SER A 76 -2.00 7.72 -20.21
C SER A 76 -1.17 8.85 -19.60
N VAL A 77 -1.32 10.09 -20.10
CA VAL A 77 -0.63 11.27 -19.55
C VAL A 77 -1.05 11.55 -18.10
N TYR A 78 -2.36 11.39 -17.80
CA TYR A 78 -2.89 11.59 -16.45
C TYR A 78 -2.34 10.56 -15.46
N GLN A 79 -2.38 9.28 -15.81
CA GLN A 79 -1.86 8.20 -14.98
C GLN A 79 -0.32 8.31 -14.79
N ALA A 80 0.40 8.72 -15.83
CA ALA A 80 1.85 8.95 -15.75
C ALA A 80 2.27 10.08 -14.79
N ARG A 81 1.35 10.97 -14.38
CA ARG A 81 1.64 12.04 -13.41
C ARG A 81 2.05 11.52 -12.05
N ILE A 82 1.41 10.42 -11.58
CA ILE A 82 1.76 9.81 -10.29
C ILE A 82 3.20 9.29 -10.33
N GLY A 83 3.62 8.75 -11.48
CA GLY A 83 4.99 8.28 -11.73
C GLY A 83 5.32 6.94 -11.05
N GLY A 84 5.93 6.04 -11.82
CA GLY A 84 6.36 4.72 -11.34
C GLY A 84 7.14 4.75 -10.02
N PRO A 85 8.13 5.66 -9.86
CA PRO A 85 8.94 5.70 -8.64
C PRO A 85 8.16 6.02 -7.34
N LEU A 86 7.03 6.72 -7.38
CA LEU A 86 6.18 6.90 -6.20
C LEU A 86 5.31 5.67 -5.96
N ILE A 87 4.68 5.14 -7.02
CA ILE A 87 3.87 3.90 -6.94
C ILE A 87 4.71 2.74 -6.40
N ASP A 88 5.98 2.65 -6.79
CA ASP A 88 6.89 1.64 -6.25
C ASP A 88 7.09 1.74 -4.74
N ARG A 89 6.72 2.84 -4.11
CA ARG A 89 6.79 3.07 -2.67
C ARG A 89 5.47 2.89 -1.94
N ILE A 90 4.38 2.72 -2.68
CA ILE A 90 3.06 2.38 -2.12
C ILE A 90 2.98 0.86 -1.98
N ASP A 91 2.70 0.39 -0.77
CA ASP A 91 2.67 -1.04 -0.47
C ASP A 91 1.37 -1.72 -0.90
N VAL A 92 0.25 -0.99 -0.82
CA VAL A 92 -1.11 -1.49 -1.08
C VAL A 92 -1.82 -0.57 -2.05
N VAL A 93 -2.37 -1.13 -3.13
CA VAL A 93 -3.22 -0.42 -4.10
C VAL A 93 -4.56 -1.13 -4.19
N VAL A 94 -5.64 -0.37 -4.01
CA VAL A 94 -7.01 -0.89 -4.02
C VAL A 94 -7.83 -0.14 -5.05
N ASP A 95 -8.47 -0.87 -5.96
CA ASP A 95 -9.47 -0.31 -6.87
C ASP A 95 -10.83 -0.25 -6.16
N VAL A 96 -11.35 0.97 -6.02
CA VAL A 96 -12.66 1.21 -5.40
C VAL A 96 -13.71 1.32 -6.49
N ALA A 97 -14.55 0.30 -6.61
CA ALA A 97 -15.67 0.32 -7.53
C ALA A 97 -16.81 1.20 -6.99
N ARG A 98 -17.52 1.85 -7.90
CA ARG A 98 -18.73 2.60 -7.56
C ARG A 98 -19.76 1.67 -6.93
N PRO A 99 -20.33 1.99 -5.75
CA PRO A 99 -21.36 1.17 -5.15
C PRO A 99 -22.63 1.17 -6.00
N MET A 100 -23.35 0.05 -6.06
CA MET A 100 -24.65 -0.01 -6.71
C MET A 100 -25.64 0.94 -6.02
N SER A 101 -26.38 1.71 -6.79
CA SER A 101 -27.34 2.71 -6.27
C SER A 101 -28.35 2.08 -5.30
N SER A 102 -28.76 0.82 -5.53
CA SER A 102 -29.64 0.08 -4.63
C SER A 102 -29.06 -0.10 -3.23
N ARG A 103 -27.76 -0.38 -3.11
CA ARG A 103 -27.08 -0.51 -1.80
C ARG A 103 -27.05 0.82 -1.06
N VAL A 104 -26.79 1.91 -1.77
CA VAL A 104 -26.76 3.26 -1.20
C VAL A 104 -28.16 3.67 -0.73
N ILE A 105 -29.19 3.45 -1.55
CA ILE A 105 -30.60 3.79 -1.22
C ILE A 105 -31.09 2.94 -0.04
N GLN A 106 -30.72 1.68 0.04
CA GLN A 106 -31.08 0.77 1.15
C GLN A 106 -30.30 1.05 2.44
N GLY A 107 -29.35 1.99 2.44
CA GLY A 107 -28.55 2.32 3.61
C GLY A 107 -27.68 1.16 4.09
N GLN A 108 -27.31 0.22 3.19
CA GLN A 108 -26.41 -0.88 3.55
C GLN A 108 -25.07 -0.31 3.97
N GLN A 109 -24.79 -0.38 5.25
CA GLN A 109 -23.52 0.03 5.81
C GLN A 109 -22.49 -1.11 5.66
N GLY A 110 -21.25 -0.74 5.37
CA GLY A 110 -20.11 -1.66 5.47
C GLY A 110 -19.68 -1.84 6.94
N THR A 111 -18.52 -2.45 7.13
CA THR A 111 -17.88 -2.58 8.44
C THR A 111 -17.70 -1.22 9.09
N GLY A 112 -18.19 -1.05 10.31
CA GLY A 112 -18.12 0.21 11.05
C GLY A 112 -16.69 0.52 11.55
N SER A 113 -16.39 1.80 11.79
CA SER A 113 -15.04 2.23 12.24
C SER A 113 -14.65 1.59 13.57
N SER A 114 -15.58 1.40 14.51
CA SER A 114 -15.30 0.76 15.81
C SER A 114 -14.97 -0.74 15.67
N GLU A 115 -15.60 -1.41 14.71
CA GLU A 115 -15.30 -2.81 14.41
C GLU A 115 -13.92 -2.94 13.77
N MET A 116 -13.59 -2.05 12.81
CA MET A 116 -12.24 -1.99 12.21
C MET A 116 -11.18 -1.68 13.25
N GLU A 117 -11.45 -0.75 14.19
CA GLU A 117 -10.54 -0.42 15.28
C GLU A 117 -10.28 -1.63 16.18
N SER A 118 -11.31 -2.40 16.51
CA SER A 118 -11.19 -3.62 17.29
C SER A 118 -10.32 -4.65 16.57
N GLN A 119 -10.54 -4.88 15.27
CA GLN A 119 -9.75 -5.81 14.47
C GLN A 119 -8.27 -5.37 14.39
N VAL A 120 -8.00 -4.09 14.17
CA VAL A 120 -6.64 -3.55 14.14
C VAL A 120 -5.96 -3.70 15.50
N SER A 121 -6.68 -3.44 16.59
CA SER A 121 -6.15 -3.58 17.95
C SER A 121 -5.80 -5.03 18.28
N ALA A 122 -6.66 -5.98 17.90
CA ALA A 122 -6.40 -7.41 18.05
C ALA A 122 -5.18 -7.86 17.24
N ALA A 123 -5.09 -7.46 15.97
CA ALA A 123 -3.96 -7.77 15.11
C ALA A 123 -2.63 -7.21 15.65
N ARG A 124 -2.63 -6.01 16.19
CA ARG A 124 -1.45 -5.39 16.83
C ARG A 124 -1.03 -6.18 18.07
N ALA A 125 -1.97 -6.53 18.94
CA ALA A 125 -1.70 -7.36 20.12
C ALA A 125 -1.13 -8.72 19.73
N PHE A 126 -1.68 -9.36 18.71
CA PHE A 126 -1.17 -10.63 18.16
C PHE A 126 0.25 -10.46 17.60
N ALA A 127 0.51 -9.42 16.81
CA ALA A 127 1.83 -9.13 16.28
C ALA A 127 2.87 -8.90 17.39
N ASP A 128 2.51 -8.21 18.46
CA ASP A 128 3.40 -7.98 19.63
C ASP A 128 3.68 -9.29 20.37
N TRP A 129 2.64 -10.10 20.61
CA TRP A 129 2.80 -11.42 21.20
C TRP A 129 3.71 -12.32 20.35
N ARG A 130 3.52 -12.38 19.05
CA ARG A 130 4.34 -13.16 18.12
C ARG A 130 5.80 -12.68 18.14
N ARG A 131 6.04 -11.36 18.09
CA ARG A 131 7.38 -10.77 18.15
C ARG A 131 8.10 -11.11 19.45
N SER A 132 7.40 -11.09 20.58
CA SER A 132 7.98 -11.41 21.88
C SER A 132 8.49 -12.86 21.99
N ARG A 133 7.93 -13.77 21.21
CA ARG A 133 8.31 -15.20 21.15
C ARG A 133 9.46 -15.49 20.21
N ARG A 134 9.74 -14.58 19.27
CA ARG A 134 10.85 -14.76 18.32
C ARG A 134 12.19 -14.37 18.96
N ARG A 135 13.14 -15.31 18.90
CA ARG A 135 14.52 -15.08 19.36
C ARG A 135 15.43 -14.51 18.26
N SER A 136 14.95 -14.36 17.03
CA SER A 136 15.78 -13.91 15.90
C SER A 136 15.88 -12.40 15.88
N ALA A 137 17.11 -11.89 15.88
CA ALA A 137 17.46 -10.49 15.62
C ALA A 137 17.60 -10.17 14.12
N ASP A 138 17.08 -11.03 13.23
CA ASP A 138 17.19 -10.85 11.80
C ASP A 138 16.38 -9.61 11.35
N SER A 139 17.04 -8.72 10.62
CA SER A 139 16.46 -7.47 10.13
C SER A 139 15.88 -7.60 8.72
N ASP A 140 16.10 -8.74 8.03
CA ASP A 140 15.55 -8.94 6.69
C ASP A 140 14.04 -9.14 6.70
N PRO A 141 13.26 -8.28 6.00
CA PRO A 141 11.80 -8.33 6.03
C PRO A 141 11.21 -9.64 5.50
N VAL A 142 11.86 -10.31 4.56
CA VAL A 142 11.39 -11.59 4.00
C VAL A 142 11.54 -12.70 5.05
N THR A 143 12.67 -12.72 5.76
CA THR A 143 12.90 -13.62 6.88
C THR A 143 11.96 -13.31 8.06
N GLN A 144 11.73 -12.02 8.32
CA GLN A 144 10.79 -11.58 9.37
C GLN A 144 9.34 -11.96 9.08
N ALA A 145 8.94 -12.09 7.81
CA ALA A 145 7.60 -12.53 7.45
C ALA A 145 7.27 -13.93 7.96
N ASP A 146 8.29 -14.80 8.10
CA ASP A 146 8.13 -16.17 8.63
C ASP A 146 7.14 -17.01 7.83
N LEU A 147 7.48 -17.21 6.56
CA LEU A 147 6.68 -17.98 5.63
C LEU A 147 6.69 -19.49 5.98
N THR A 148 5.56 -20.17 5.87
CA THR A 148 5.55 -21.63 5.79
C THR A 148 6.27 -22.12 4.53
N GLY A 149 6.62 -23.40 4.45
CA GLY A 149 7.24 -23.96 3.25
C GLY A 149 6.37 -23.80 2.00
N GLU A 150 5.06 -23.99 2.15
CA GLU A 150 4.07 -23.84 1.07
C GLU A 150 3.89 -22.36 0.67
N ALA A 151 3.83 -21.45 1.63
CA ALA A 151 3.77 -20.02 1.39
C ALA A 151 5.02 -19.54 0.63
N ARG A 152 6.21 -20.02 1.00
CA ARG A 152 7.46 -19.71 0.30
C ARG A 152 7.42 -20.16 -1.15
N SER A 153 7.03 -21.41 -1.41
CA SER A 153 6.92 -21.95 -2.77
C SER A 153 5.88 -21.19 -3.60
N THR A 154 4.76 -20.80 -2.99
CA THR A 154 3.74 -19.97 -3.63
C THR A 154 4.28 -18.58 -3.96
N PHE A 155 5.02 -17.98 -3.03
CA PHE A 155 5.62 -16.66 -3.23
C PHE A 155 6.66 -16.66 -4.36
N GLU A 156 7.56 -17.65 -4.39
CA GLU A 156 8.57 -17.81 -5.44
C GLU A 156 7.92 -17.93 -6.83
N ARG A 157 6.88 -18.76 -6.95
CA ARG A 157 6.14 -18.94 -8.20
C ARG A 157 5.46 -17.65 -8.65
N LEU A 158 4.78 -16.93 -7.75
CA LEU A 158 4.10 -15.67 -8.07
C LEU A 158 5.10 -14.56 -8.40
N ALA A 159 6.20 -14.46 -7.64
CA ALA A 159 7.25 -13.50 -7.89
C ALA A 159 7.90 -13.69 -9.26
N ALA A 160 8.17 -14.93 -9.64
CA ALA A 160 8.71 -15.27 -10.97
C ALA A 160 7.68 -14.97 -12.08
N GLY A 161 6.42 -15.38 -11.91
CA GLY A 161 5.35 -15.17 -12.91
C GLY A 161 5.04 -13.69 -13.18
N LEU A 162 5.18 -12.83 -12.17
CA LEU A 162 4.97 -11.38 -12.26
C LEU A 162 6.26 -10.58 -12.43
N ALA A 163 7.41 -11.25 -12.57
CA ALA A 163 8.74 -10.63 -12.68
C ALA A 163 9.01 -9.57 -11.58
N LEU A 164 8.64 -9.87 -10.32
CA LEU A 164 8.77 -8.92 -9.21
C LEU A 164 10.25 -8.63 -8.94
N GLY A 165 10.61 -7.34 -8.91
CA GLY A 165 11.94 -6.90 -8.47
C GLY A 165 12.12 -7.01 -6.95
N GLY A 166 13.36 -6.94 -6.46
CA GLY A 166 13.70 -7.12 -5.04
C GLY A 166 12.90 -6.22 -4.08
N ARG A 167 12.69 -4.95 -4.42
CA ARG A 167 11.86 -4.03 -3.61
C ARG A 167 10.41 -4.49 -3.51
N ALA A 168 9.85 -4.98 -4.62
CA ALA A 168 8.48 -5.49 -4.64
C ALA A 168 8.34 -6.75 -3.77
N ILE A 169 9.32 -7.66 -3.81
CA ILE A 169 9.37 -8.85 -2.96
C ILE A 169 9.35 -8.48 -1.48
N VAL A 170 10.20 -7.55 -1.04
CA VAL A 170 10.25 -7.09 0.34
C VAL A 170 8.91 -6.51 0.80
N ARG A 171 8.25 -5.73 -0.05
CA ARG A 171 6.95 -5.12 0.27
C ARG A 171 5.84 -6.15 0.36
N VAL A 172 5.75 -7.06 -0.61
CA VAL A 172 4.79 -8.16 -0.56
C VAL A 172 4.99 -8.99 0.71
N ALA A 173 6.22 -9.29 1.10
CA ALA A 173 6.48 -10.02 2.35
C ALA A 173 5.96 -9.27 3.59
N ARG A 174 6.12 -7.94 3.66
CA ARG A 174 5.58 -7.10 4.75
C ARG A 174 4.07 -7.11 4.77
N VAL A 175 3.43 -6.95 3.61
CA VAL A 175 1.97 -6.95 3.49
C VAL A 175 1.41 -8.33 3.85
N ALA A 176 1.99 -9.42 3.33
CA ALA A 176 1.60 -10.78 3.68
C ALA A 176 1.71 -11.05 5.19
N ARG A 177 2.77 -10.53 5.85
CA ARG A 177 2.88 -10.62 7.31
C ARG A 177 1.78 -9.84 8.02
N THR A 178 1.41 -8.68 7.53
CA THR A 178 0.31 -7.88 8.10
C THR A 178 -1.04 -8.58 7.94
N ILE A 179 -1.30 -9.18 6.78
CA ILE A 179 -2.51 -9.98 6.52
C ILE A 179 -2.56 -11.17 7.48
N ALA A 180 -1.46 -11.90 7.62
CA ALA A 180 -1.37 -13.02 8.53
C ALA A 180 -1.54 -12.60 10.01
N ASP A 181 -1.06 -11.41 10.41
CA ASP A 181 -1.31 -10.88 11.77
C ASP A 181 -2.79 -10.51 11.97
N LEU A 182 -3.49 -10.02 10.92
CA LEU A 182 -4.94 -9.79 10.94
C LEU A 182 -5.75 -11.08 11.04
N ALA A 183 -5.25 -12.16 10.44
CA ALA A 183 -5.87 -13.49 10.49
C ALA A 183 -5.40 -14.34 11.70
N GLU A 184 -4.55 -13.77 12.57
CA GLU A 184 -3.94 -14.44 13.73
C GLU A 184 -3.14 -15.71 13.35
N HIS A 185 -2.53 -15.72 12.14
CA HIS A 185 -1.63 -16.78 11.71
C HIS A 185 -0.23 -16.56 12.33
N GLU A 186 0.29 -17.55 13.08
CA GLU A 186 1.65 -17.45 13.64
C GLU A 186 2.70 -17.33 12.53
N ARG A 187 2.51 -18.06 11.43
CA ARG A 187 3.34 -18.01 10.22
C ARG A 187 2.50 -17.58 9.04
N VAL A 188 3.15 -16.95 8.07
CA VAL A 188 2.47 -16.54 6.81
C VAL A 188 2.10 -17.79 6.02
N GLU A 189 0.82 -17.90 5.68
CA GLU A 189 0.24 -18.97 4.89
C GLU A 189 0.16 -18.61 3.39
N PRO A 190 -0.06 -19.57 2.48
CA PRO A 190 -0.14 -19.32 1.04
C PRO A 190 -1.18 -18.25 0.66
N ASP A 191 -2.35 -18.24 1.30
CA ASP A 191 -3.44 -17.31 1.01
C ASP A 191 -3.08 -15.88 1.38
N ASP A 192 -2.33 -15.67 2.47
CA ASP A 192 -1.82 -14.36 2.87
C ASP A 192 -0.89 -13.77 1.78
N VAL A 193 -0.07 -14.64 1.16
CA VAL A 193 0.82 -14.25 0.08
C VAL A 193 0.04 -13.91 -1.20
N VAL A 194 -0.96 -14.72 -1.54
CA VAL A 194 -1.81 -14.49 -2.72
C VAL A 194 -2.54 -13.14 -2.59
N GLU A 195 -3.13 -12.86 -1.43
CA GLU A 195 -3.79 -11.58 -1.16
C GLU A 195 -2.81 -10.42 -1.24
N ALA A 196 -1.65 -10.51 -0.60
CA ALA A 196 -0.63 -9.47 -0.63
C ALA A 196 -0.14 -9.15 -2.06
N VAL A 197 0.06 -10.18 -2.89
CA VAL A 197 0.40 -10.00 -4.30
C VAL A 197 -0.74 -9.36 -5.08
N GLY A 198 -2.00 -9.76 -4.80
CA GLY A 198 -3.19 -9.18 -5.42
C GLY A 198 -3.35 -7.69 -5.16
N LEU A 199 -3.02 -7.23 -3.95
CA LEU A 199 -3.02 -5.82 -3.57
C LEU A 199 -1.93 -4.98 -4.26
N ARG A 200 -0.89 -5.63 -4.80
CA ARG A 200 0.19 -4.95 -5.53
C ARG A 200 0.08 -5.07 -7.06
N ALA A 201 -0.41 -6.18 -7.59
CA ALA A 201 -0.43 -6.45 -9.04
C ALA A 201 -1.20 -5.37 -9.83
N ARG A 202 -2.17 -4.71 -9.19
CA ARG A 202 -2.97 -3.63 -9.77
C ARG A 202 -2.21 -2.33 -9.99
N ALA A 203 -1.08 -2.13 -9.31
CA ALA A 203 -0.23 -0.96 -9.49
C ALA A 203 0.59 -0.98 -10.79
N SER A 204 0.66 -2.13 -11.47
CA SER A 204 1.54 -2.37 -12.63
C SER A 204 0.77 -2.49 -13.96
N SER A 205 -0.55 -2.26 -13.97
CA SER A 205 -1.43 -2.40 -15.14
C SER A 205 -1.65 -1.11 -15.89
#